data_085d296c1fdc0cf603fee0fe9e6f20ea
#
_entry.id   085d296c1fdc0cf603fee0fe9e6f20ea
#
_cell.length_a   1.000
_cell.length_b   1.000
_cell.length_c   1.000
_cell.angle_alpha   90.00
_cell.angle_beta   90.00
_cell.angle_gamma   90.00
#
_symmetry.space_group_name_H-M   'P 1'
#
loop_
_entity.id
_entity.type
_entity.pdbx_description
1 polymer ?
#
loop_
_entity_poly.entity_id
_entity_poly.type
_entity_poly.pdbx_seq_one_letter_code
_entity_poly.pdbx_strand_id
1 'polypeptide(L)'
;RPGAGDAYGTVPNNCINDITDMCESQSIAYDDLLEAVTLAYLSDIDTDLSPDFSTVKVELLEITNDCIEKYNLGRPDENVPPTAKKSERYPDAKKPEARYRRLTALHPLQIAILIRELHHGVGILWNKAENEGNFDIGIYQTDGENEGCYDTRDETPERLIRSYDKTMSLRGVDETVAILRSICKRVERCSDRDLIPVNNGIFDYGSKVLLGFDPEYVFTSKSKVDFVPNAQNPVIHNDDDGTDWDVVSWMNELSDDPEVVDLLWEVMGATIRPAVSWNKTAWFYSTSGNNGKGTLCTLIRNLCGRGTWASVPLKAFSQQFMLEPLCRVSAIITDENDTGTFVDDAAALKSVITHDPFQINRKFKDPRTLMFHGFMIQCVNEFPKLKDKSESMYRRLLVIPFEKRFEGHERKYIKNDYLHRREVLEYVLYRLLYETDYYELSIPQSCKDMLADFKTYNDPIRQFCEEVLSDVSWDLL
;
A
#
# COMPACT_ATOMS: atom_id res chain seq x y z
N ARG A 1 -19.79 -21.65 -7.49
CA ARG A 1 -21.18 -22.10 -7.23
C ARG A 1 -21.82 -21.18 -6.24
N PRO A 2 -23.08 -20.77 -6.47
CA PRO A 2 -23.74 -19.69 -5.77
C PRO A 2 -24.43 -20.20 -4.49
N GLY A 3 -24.63 -19.27 -3.55
CA GLY A 3 -25.47 -19.57 -2.41
C GLY A 3 -25.25 -18.64 -1.24
N ALA A 4 -25.81 -17.44 -1.30
CA ALA A 4 -26.39 -16.74 -0.16
C ALA A 4 -27.31 -15.65 -0.73
N GLY A 5 -28.59 -15.68 -0.32
CA GLY A 5 -29.69 -15.04 -0.98
C GLY A 5 -29.63 -13.52 -1.01
N ASP A 6 -29.85 -13.01 -2.17
CA ASP A 6 -30.07 -11.60 -2.48
C ASP A 6 -31.49 -11.22 -2.06
N ALA A 7 -31.60 -10.36 -1.08
CA ALA A 7 -32.81 -9.68 -0.68
C ALA A 7 -32.99 -8.32 -1.39
N TYR A 8 -32.45 -8.17 -2.59
CA TYR A 8 -32.76 -7.04 -3.47
C TYR A 8 -33.36 -7.59 -4.75
N GLY A 9 -34.57 -7.14 -5.04
CA GLY A 9 -35.29 -7.53 -6.25
C GLY A 9 -34.41 -7.30 -7.46
N THR A 10 -34.35 -8.28 -8.33
CA THR A 10 -33.64 -8.26 -9.59
C THR A 10 -34.01 -7.02 -10.39
N VAL A 11 -33.09 -6.05 -10.45
CA VAL A 11 -33.13 -5.01 -11.50
C VAL A 11 -32.94 -5.75 -12.84
N PRO A 12 -33.85 -5.59 -13.80
CA PRO A 12 -33.68 -6.23 -15.10
C PRO A 12 -32.40 -5.76 -15.74
N ASN A 13 -31.72 -6.63 -16.43
CA ASN A 13 -30.60 -6.31 -17.28
C ASN A 13 -31.02 -5.25 -18.30
N ASN A 14 -30.53 -4.08 -18.25
CA ASN A 14 -30.32 -3.33 -18.84
C ASN A 14 -30.24 -2.24 -19.82
N CYS A 15 -31.02 -2.00 -20.58
CA CYS A 15 -31.18 -0.95 -21.56
C CYS A 15 -31.84 0.25 -20.85
N ILE A 16 -31.33 1.48 -21.08
CA ILE A 16 -31.94 2.72 -20.60
C ILE A 16 -33.44 2.77 -20.93
N ASN A 17 -33.83 2.18 -22.08
CA ASN A 17 -35.25 2.07 -22.47
C ASN A 17 -36.08 1.25 -21.51
N ASP A 18 -35.56 0.12 -20.99
CA ASP A 18 -36.31 -0.74 -20.05
C ASP A 18 -36.53 -0.05 -18.72
N ILE A 19 -35.56 0.76 -18.25
CA ILE A 19 -35.73 1.58 -17.03
C ILE A 19 -36.72 2.68 -17.26
N THR A 20 -36.72 3.25 -18.44
CA THR A 20 -37.67 4.30 -18.81
C THR A 20 -39.10 3.77 -18.81
N ASP A 21 -39.35 2.60 -19.36
CA ASP A 21 -40.65 1.93 -19.38
C ASP A 21 -41.10 1.50 -17.96
N MET A 22 -40.12 1.10 -17.11
CA MET A 22 -40.37 0.75 -15.72
C MET A 22 -40.79 2.00 -14.89
N CYS A 23 -40.18 3.15 -15.17
CA CYS A 23 -40.52 4.43 -14.51
C CYS A 23 -41.96 4.89 -14.79
N GLU A 24 -42.51 4.58 -15.98
CA GLU A 24 -43.89 4.91 -16.32
C GLU A 24 -44.91 4.05 -15.57
N SER A 25 -44.58 2.80 -15.31
CA SER A 25 -45.51 1.78 -14.84
C SER A 25 -45.49 1.50 -13.34
N GLN A 26 -44.41 1.79 -12.66
CA GLN A 26 -44.19 1.41 -11.24
C GLN A 26 -43.87 2.60 -10.35
N SER A 27 -44.21 2.43 -9.05
CA SER A 27 -43.70 3.30 -7.97
C SER A 27 -42.29 2.83 -7.61
N ILE A 28 -41.30 3.68 -7.83
CA ILE A 28 -39.91 3.42 -7.48
C ILE A 28 -39.45 4.52 -6.53
N ALA A 29 -38.67 4.15 -5.49
CA ALA A 29 -38.08 5.14 -4.60
C ALA A 29 -37.04 5.98 -5.34
N TYR A 30 -36.81 7.24 -4.90
CA TYR A 30 -35.94 8.17 -5.60
C TYR A 30 -34.52 7.66 -5.73
N ASP A 31 -33.96 7.12 -4.63
CA ASP A 31 -32.59 6.57 -4.63
C ASP A 31 -32.47 5.33 -5.52
N ASP A 32 -33.49 4.46 -5.54
CA ASP A 32 -33.54 3.28 -6.41
C ASP A 32 -33.61 3.69 -7.89
N LEU A 33 -34.34 4.76 -8.21
CA LEU A 33 -34.37 5.32 -9.56
C LEU A 33 -32.98 5.81 -10.00
N LEU A 34 -32.33 6.59 -9.13
CA LEU A 34 -30.98 7.13 -9.42
C LEU A 34 -29.94 6.00 -9.60
N GLU A 35 -30.00 4.99 -8.75
CA GLU A 35 -29.12 3.82 -8.86
C GLU A 35 -29.36 3.05 -10.16
N ALA A 36 -30.62 2.72 -10.46
CA ALA A 36 -30.98 1.99 -11.66
C ALA A 36 -30.56 2.71 -12.96
N VAL A 37 -30.83 4.03 -13.05
CA VAL A 37 -30.44 4.83 -14.21
C VAL A 37 -28.91 4.90 -14.37
N THR A 38 -28.18 5.03 -13.24
CA THR A 38 -26.72 5.11 -13.28
C THR A 38 -26.09 3.78 -13.73
N LEU A 39 -26.60 2.66 -13.22
CA LEU A 39 -26.11 1.33 -13.61
C LEU A 39 -26.44 1.00 -15.08
N ALA A 40 -27.63 1.41 -15.58
CA ALA A 40 -27.96 1.23 -16.99
C ALA A 40 -27.07 2.07 -17.90
N TYR A 41 -26.85 3.34 -17.54
CA TYR A 41 -25.90 4.17 -18.29
C TYR A 41 -24.52 3.53 -18.36
N LEU A 42 -24.01 2.98 -17.25
CA LEU A 42 -22.72 2.30 -17.19
C LEU A 42 -22.68 1.02 -18.04
N SER A 43 -23.81 0.33 -18.22
CA SER A 43 -23.87 -0.85 -19.10
C SER A 43 -23.84 -0.52 -20.59
N ASP A 44 -24.23 0.69 -20.95
CA ASP A 44 -24.32 1.14 -22.35
C ASP A 44 -23.07 1.89 -22.83
N ILE A 45 -22.19 2.35 -21.91
CA ILE A 45 -20.93 3.00 -22.28
C ILE A 45 -19.81 1.97 -22.44
N ASP A 46 -18.89 2.27 -23.35
CA ASP A 46 -17.63 1.52 -23.46
C ASP A 46 -16.68 1.96 -22.35
N THR A 47 -16.57 1.14 -21.31
CA THR A 47 -15.70 1.42 -20.15
C THR A 47 -14.22 1.36 -20.48
N ASP A 48 -13.83 0.71 -21.58
CA ASP A 48 -12.42 0.61 -22.00
C ASP A 48 -11.89 1.94 -22.57
N LEU A 49 -12.77 2.85 -22.96
CA LEU A 49 -12.40 4.16 -23.51
C LEU A 49 -12.13 5.25 -22.48
N SER A 50 -12.19 4.96 -21.18
CA SER A 50 -12.02 5.95 -20.09
C SER A 50 -12.78 7.26 -20.37
N PRO A 51 -14.11 7.27 -20.27
CA PRO A 51 -14.94 8.39 -20.69
C PRO A 51 -14.57 9.67 -19.92
N ASP A 52 -14.56 10.81 -20.62
CA ASP A 52 -14.29 12.10 -20.01
C ASP A 52 -15.35 12.48 -18.96
N PHE A 53 -14.90 12.98 -17.81
CA PHE A 53 -15.78 13.35 -16.67
C PHE A 53 -16.92 14.31 -17.07
N SER A 54 -16.66 15.23 -18.00
CA SER A 54 -17.67 16.19 -18.44
C SER A 54 -18.74 15.54 -19.32
N THR A 55 -18.36 14.61 -20.17
CA THR A 55 -19.25 13.82 -21.02
C THR A 55 -20.16 12.96 -20.16
N VAL A 56 -19.58 12.14 -19.27
CA VAL A 56 -20.36 11.32 -18.32
C VAL A 56 -21.35 12.16 -17.52
N LYS A 57 -20.91 13.31 -17.01
CA LYS A 57 -21.78 14.21 -16.25
C LYS A 57 -22.98 14.68 -17.07
N VAL A 58 -22.76 15.14 -18.28
CA VAL A 58 -23.83 15.72 -19.13
C VAL A 58 -24.80 14.61 -19.55
N GLU A 59 -24.31 13.53 -20.09
CA GLU A 59 -25.15 12.43 -20.57
C GLU A 59 -25.98 11.79 -19.44
N LEU A 60 -25.34 11.43 -18.33
CA LEU A 60 -26.05 10.82 -17.21
C LEU A 60 -27.08 11.78 -16.60
N LEU A 61 -26.78 13.08 -16.54
CA LEU A 61 -27.73 14.08 -16.02
C LEU A 61 -28.96 14.23 -16.94
N GLU A 62 -28.78 14.23 -18.26
CA GLU A 62 -29.86 14.29 -19.22
C GLU A 62 -30.74 13.04 -19.13
N ILE A 63 -30.16 11.85 -19.18
CA ILE A 63 -30.90 10.58 -19.07
C ILE A 63 -31.66 10.51 -17.74
N THR A 64 -31.04 10.89 -16.64
CA THR A 64 -31.69 10.90 -15.32
C THR A 64 -32.90 11.83 -15.32
N ASN A 65 -32.78 13.02 -15.90
CA ASN A 65 -33.88 13.97 -15.97
C ASN A 65 -35.02 13.50 -16.87
N ASP A 66 -34.72 12.83 -17.97
CA ASP A 66 -35.73 12.22 -18.83
C ASP A 66 -36.51 11.11 -18.10
N CYS A 67 -35.83 10.28 -17.33
CA CYS A 67 -36.46 9.27 -16.47
C CYS A 67 -37.33 9.91 -15.38
N ILE A 68 -36.87 11.00 -14.75
CA ILE A 68 -37.67 11.75 -13.77
C ILE A 68 -38.91 12.35 -14.41
N GLU A 69 -38.82 12.93 -15.60
CA GLU A 69 -39.98 13.48 -16.32
C GLU A 69 -41.01 12.40 -16.63
N LYS A 70 -40.58 11.24 -17.12
CA LYS A 70 -41.45 10.08 -17.38
C LYS A 70 -42.07 9.55 -16.09
N TYR A 71 -41.33 9.43 -15.01
CA TYR A 71 -41.83 9.06 -13.69
C TYR A 71 -42.94 10.01 -13.22
N ASN A 72 -42.77 11.29 -13.47
CA ASN A 72 -43.73 12.34 -13.06
C ASN A 72 -45.03 12.39 -13.91
N LEU A 73 -45.02 11.74 -15.08
CA LEU A 73 -46.22 11.71 -15.92
C LEU A 73 -47.41 11.06 -15.17
N GLY A 74 -48.52 11.79 -15.14
CA GLY A 74 -49.75 11.32 -14.46
C GLY A 74 -49.75 11.43 -12.92
N ARG A 75 -48.66 11.89 -12.30
CA ARG A 75 -48.58 12.08 -10.82
C ARG A 75 -48.94 13.51 -10.43
N PRO A 76 -49.62 13.75 -9.28
CA PRO A 76 -50.03 15.08 -8.85
C PRO A 76 -48.81 15.94 -8.51
N ASP A 77 -48.89 17.23 -8.86
CA ASP A 77 -47.86 18.22 -8.49
C ASP A 77 -47.96 18.56 -7.00
N GLU A 78 -46.89 18.46 -6.24
CA GLU A 78 -46.86 18.79 -4.80
C GLU A 78 -47.19 20.23 -4.49
N ASN A 79 -47.10 21.15 -5.48
CA ASN A 79 -47.40 22.55 -5.32
C ASN A 79 -48.90 22.88 -5.46
N VAL A 80 -49.74 21.91 -5.75
CA VAL A 80 -51.20 22.09 -5.72
C VAL A 80 -51.68 21.91 -4.27
N PRO A 81 -52.12 22.94 -3.56
CA PRO A 81 -52.62 22.78 -2.20
C PRO A 81 -53.77 21.79 -2.26
N PRO A 82 -53.88 20.84 -1.32
CA PRO A 82 -54.96 19.85 -1.31
C PRO A 82 -56.29 20.59 -1.10
N THR A 83 -57.02 20.82 -2.17
CA THR A 83 -58.38 21.36 -2.13
C THR A 83 -59.43 20.33 -1.70
N ALA A 84 -59.01 19.21 -1.15
CA ALA A 84 -59.89 18.18 -0.60
C ALA A 84 -59.96 18.30 0.92
N LYS A 85 -61.09 18.76 1.44
CA LYS A 85 -61.44 18.55 2.83
C LYS A 85 -61.21 17.10 3.18
N LYS A 86 -60.45 16.81 4.25
CA LYS A 86 -60.25 15.47 4.80
C LYS A 86 -61.66 14.84 4.99
N SER A 87 -61.97 13.91 4.13
CA SER A 87 -63.07 12.99 4.37
C SER A 87 -62.59 11.93 5.38
N GLU A 88 -63.15 11.99 6.56
CA GLU A 88 -62.85 11.10 7.70
C GLU A 88 -63.23 9.60 7.43
N ARG A 89 -63.52 9.22 6.18
CA ARG A 89 -64.13 7.91 5.89
C ARG A 89 -63.25 6.85 5.23
N TYR A 90 -61.98 7.16 4.90
CA TYR A 90 -61.08 6.13 4.33
C TYR A 90 -59.67 6.27 4.91
N PRO A 91 -59.35 5.48 5.96
CA PRO A 91 -58.03 5.47 6.55
C PRO A 91 -56.93 4.88 5.67
N ASP A 92 -57.29 4.14 4.60
CA ASP A 92 -56.37 3.37 3.75
C ASP A 92 -56.07 4.00 2.36
N ALA A 93 -56.46 5.24 2.14
CA ALA A 93 -56.05 5.94 0.92
C ALA A 93 -54.52 6.16 0.94
N LYS A 94 -53.76 5.38 0.11
CA LYS A 94 -52.34 5.63 -0.14
C LYS A 94 -52.15 7.13 -0.42
N LYS A 95 -51.20 7.78 0.28
CA LYS A 95 -50.80 9.15 -0.03
C LYS A 95 -50.41 9.15 -1.52
N PRO A 96 -50.87 10.19 -2.29
CA PRO A 96 -50.44 10.30 -3.68
C PRO A 96 -48.91 10.38 -3.72
N GLU A 97 -48.31 9.63 -4.61
CA GLU A 97 -46.86 9.59 -4.78
C GLU A 97 -46.38 10.97 -5.24
N ALA A 98 -45.39 11.51 -4.51
CA ALA A 98 -44.83 12.82 -4.81
C ALA A 98 -44.03 12.81 -6.10
N ARG A 99 -44.04 13.91 -6.85
CA ARG A 99 -43.16 14.10 -8.00
C ARG A 99 -41.71 14.33 -7.57
N TYR A 100 -40.79 13.83 -8.36
CA TYR A 100 -39.34 14.08 -8.18
C TYR A 100 -38.95 15.38 -8.89
N ARG A 101 -37.99 16.09 -8.31
CA ARG A 101 -37.45 17.33 -8.88
C ARG A 101 -36.37 16.99 -9.91
N ARG A 102 -36.36 17.76 -11.01
CA ARG A 102 -35.30 17.71 -12.00
C ARG A 102 -33.95 18.07 -11.35
N LEU A 103 -32.89 17.29 -11.67
CA LEU A 103 -31.54 17.55 -11.20
C LEU A 103 -30.87 18.66 -12.01
N THR A 104 -30.09 19.50 -11.33
CA THR A 104 -29.20 20.50 -11.94
C THR A 104 -27.72 20.06 -11.90
N ALA A 105 -27.41 19.04 -11.11
CA ALA A 105 -26.12 18.40 -11.00
C ALA A 105 -26.30 16.92 -10.64
N LEU A 106 -25.30 16.09 -10.85
CA LEU A 106 -25.34 14.68 -10.44
C LEU A 106 -25.57 14.56 -8.92
N HIS A 107 -26.38 13.61 -8.53
CA HIS A 107 -26.65 13.33 -7.12
C HIS A 107 -25.43 12.65 -6.46
N PRO A 108 -25.15 12.85 -5.16
CA PRO A 108 -24.07 12.17 -4.44
C PRO A 108 -24.04 10.64 -4.64
N LEU A 109 -25.20 9.99 -4.67
CA LEU A 109 -25.32 8.55 -4.93
C LEU A 109 -24.80 8.16 -6.32
N GLN A 110 -25.15 8.93 -7.36
CA GLN A 110 -24.69 8.67 -8.73
C GLN A 110 -23.17 8.79 -8.83
N ILE A 111 -22.58 9.84 -8.25
CA ILE A 111 -21.12 10.01 -8.22
C ILE A 111 -20.45 8.88 -7.45
N ALA A 112 -21.02 8.45 -6.33
CA ALA A 112 -20.48 7.32 -5.57
C ALA A 112 -20.49 6.01 -6.39
N ILE A 113 -21.55 5.75 -7.16
CA ILE A 113 -21.65 4.59 -8.07
C ILE A 113 -20.63 4.70 -9.19
N LEU A 114 -20.50 5.88 -9.84
CA LEU A 114 -19.48 6.11 -10.86
C LEU A 114 -18.06 5.84 -10.34
N ILE A 115 -17.74 6.29 -9.12
CA ILE A 115 -16.43 6.02 -8.51
C ILE A 115 -16.25 4.53 -8.26
N ARG A 116 -17.27 3.83 -7.77
CA ARG A 116 -17.21 2.38 -7.54
C ARG A 116 -16.95 1.62 -8.84
N GLU A 117 -17.69 1.91 -9.91
CA GLU A 117 -17.67 1.11 -11.14
C GLU A 117 -16.55 1.54 -12.11
N LEU A 118 -16.44 2.84 -12.45
CA LEU A 118 -15.47 3.33 -13.43
C LEU A 118 -14.05 3.48 -12.88
N HIS A 119 -13.92 3.76 -11.58
CA HIS A 119 -12.61 3.96 -10.95
C HIS A 119 -12.25 2.82 -9.99
N HIS A 120 -12.96 1.69 -10.08
CA HIS A 120 -12.77 0.51 -9.25
C HIS A 120 -12.63 0.87 -7.75
N GLY A 121 -13.54 1.72 -7.25
CA GLY A 121 -13.55 2.13 -5.84
C GLY A 121 -13.91 0.98 -4.92
N VAL A 122 -13.00 0.63 -4.00
CA VAL A 122 -13.15 -0.48 -3.07
C VAL A 122 -12.87 -0.08 -1.63
N GLY A 123 -13.36 -0.85 -0.68
CA GLY A 123 -12.98 -0.73 0.73
C GLY A 123 -11.84 -1.70 1.06
N ILE A 124 -10.61 -1.22 1.18
CA ILE A 124 -9.45 -2.07 1.48
C ILE A 124 -9.36 -2.28 2.98
N LEU A 125 -9.51 -3.53 3.40
CA LEU A 125 -9.40 -3.95 4.80
C LEU A 125 -7.95 -3.84 5.29
N TRP A 126 -7.79 -3.35 6.52
CA TRP A 126 -6.48 -3.23 7.15
C TRP A 126 -6.01 -4.53 7.79
N ASN A 127 -6.95 -5.33 8.25
CA ASN A 127 -6.72 -6.62 8.86
C ASN A 127 -7.89 -7.54 8.56
N LYS A 128 -7.60 -8.73 8.09
CA LYS A 128 -8.58 -9.80 7.79
C LYS A 128 -9.44 -10.22 9.00
N ALA A 129 -8.86 -10.15 10.20
CA ALA A 129 -9.53 -10.61 11.42
C ALA A 129 -10.42 -9.55 12.08
N GLU A 130 -10.34 -8.29 11.65
CA GLU A 130 -11.20 -7.22 12.17
C GLU A 130 -12.48 -7.09 11.33
N ASN A 131 -13.58 -6.88 12.04
CA ASN A 131 -14.88 -6.64 11.45
C ASN A 131 -14.83 -5.54 10.39
N GLU A 132 -15.70 -5.62 9.41
CA GLU A 132 -15.87 -4.81 8.20
C GLU A 132 -15.81 -3.26 8.37
N GLY A 133 -15.67 -2.76 9.60
CA GLY A 133 -15.64 -1.33 9.93
C GLY A 133 -14.31 -0.61 9.69
N ASN A 134 -13.19 -1.33 9.70
CA ASN A 134 -11.84 -0.76 9.58
C ASN A 134 -11.24 -0.95 8.19
N PHE A 135 -11.57 -0.04 7.27
CA PHE A 135 -11.07 -0.04 5.91
C PHE A 135 -10.80 1.39 5.42
N ASP A 136 -9.96 1.53 4.44
CA ASP A 136 -9.83 2.77 3.65
C ASP A 136 -10.46 2.59 2.27
N ILE A 137 -10.98 3.69 1.72
CA ILE A 137 -11.37 3.69 0.31
C ILE A 137 -10.11 3.67 -0.53
N GLY A 138 -9.98 2.65 -1.36
CA GLY A 138 -8.94 2.53 -2.37
C GLY A 138 -9.53 2.86 -3.74
N ILE A 139 -8.83 3.69 -4.51
CA ILE A 139 -9.17 4.04 -5.88
C ILE A 139 -8.06 3.52 -6.79
N TYR A 140 -8.41 2.65 -7.72
CA TYR A 140 -7.44 2.10 -8.67
C TYR A 140 -6.88 3.18 -9.59
N GLN A 141 -5.58 3.16 -9.80
CA GLN A 141 -4.90 4.11 -10.67
C GLN A 141 -4.61 3.43 -12.01
N THR A 142 -5.18 3.98 -13.07
CA THR A 142 -5.06 3.46 -14.45
C THR A 142 -3.91 4.09 -15.22
N ASP A 143 -3.28 5.11 -14.65
CA ASP A 143 -2.17 5.84 -15.26
C ASP A 143 -1.20 6.44 -14.21
N GLY A 144 -0.09 7.00 -14.69
CA GLY A 144 0.88 7.74 -13.88
C GLY A 144 1.78 6.84 -13.02
N GLU A 145 2.48 7.47 -12.07
CA GLU A 145 3.48 6.78 -11.24
C GLU A 145 2.92 5.62 -10.40
N ASN A 146 1.62 5.63 -10.12
CA ASN A 146 0.95 4.63 -9.29
C ASN A 146 0.02 3.71 -10.09
N GLU A 147 0.13 3.72 -11.42
CA GLU A 147 -0.61 2.80 -12.29
C GLU A 147 -0.53 1.35 -11.76
N GLY A 148 -1.66 0.65 -11.75
CA GLY A 148 -1.77 -0.70 -11.22
C GLY A 148 -1.89 -0.81 -9.70
N CYS A 149 -1.90 0.31 -8.97
CA CYS A 149 -2.06 0.34 -7.52
C CYS A 149 -3.33 1.09 -7.09
N TYR A 150 -3.82 0.76 -5.91
CA TYR A 150 -4.90 1.48 -5.26
C TYR A 150 -4.36 2.63 -4.41
N ASP A 151 -4.81 3.84 -4.69
CA ASP A 151 -4.53 5.01 -3.86
C ASP A 151 -5.53 5.07 -2.69
N THR A 152 -5.02 5.02 -1.46
CA THR A 152 -5.80 5.02 -0.22
C THR A 152 -5.77 6.35 0.52
N ARG A 153 -5.25 7.41 -0.08
CA ARG A 153 -5.22 8.74 0.53
C ARG A 153 -6.62 9.32 0.63
N ASP A 154 -6.92 9.95 1.76
CA ASP A 154 -8.26 10.51 2.02
C ASP A 154 -8.68 11.58 0.97
N GLU A 155 -7.71 12.31 0.40
CA GLU A 155 -7.96 13.33 -0.64
C GLU A 155 -8.30 12.76 -2.03
N THR A 156 -8.04 11.48 -2.28
CA THR A 156 -8.25 10.90 -3.62
C THR A 156 -9.71 10.76 -4.00
N PRO A 157 -10.61 10.23 -3.15
CA PRO A 157 -12.04 10.26 -3.41
C PRO A 157 -12.58 11.70 -3.57
N GLU A 158 -12.16 12.65 -2.73
CA GLU A 158 -12.57 14.05 -2.84
C GLU A 158 -12.20 14.66 -4.20
N ARG A 159 -10.98 14.43 -4.68
CA ARG A 159 -10.51 14.91 -5.98
C ARG A 159 -11.36 14.36 -7.12
N LEU A 160 -11.71 13.07 -7.08
CA LEU A 160 -12.58 12.44 -8.07
C LEU A 160 -14.00 13.02 -8.04
N ILE A 161 -14.59 13.18 -6.86
CA ILE A 161 -15.91 13.81 -6.69
C ILE A 161 -15.92 15.19 -7.34
N ARG A 162 -14.88 15.99 -7.08
CA ARG A 162 -14.75 17.34 -7.67
C ARG A 162 -14.46 17.33 -9.16
N SER A 163 -13.97 16.23 -9.73
CA SER A 163 -13.84 16.08 -11.19
C SER A 163 -15.21 15.96 -11.85
N TYR A 164 -16.17 15.30 -11.20
CA TYR A 164 -17.57 15.25 -11.65
C TYR A 164 -18.34 16.54 -11.34
N ASP A 165 -18.14 17.12 -10.15
CA ASP A 165 -18.77 18.39 -9.77
C ASP A 165 -17.83 19.29 -8.97
N LYS A 166 -17.20 20.26 -9.67
CA LYS A 166 -16.27 21.25 -9.09
C LYS A 166 -16.91 22.14 -8.04
N THR A 167 -18.23 22.30 -8.08
CA THR A 167 -18.99 23.23 -7.24
C THR A 167 -19.66 22.56 -6.04
N MET A 168 -19.52 21.25 -5.91
CA MET A 168 -20.11 20.49 -4.80
C MET A 168 -19.67 21.04 -3.45
N SER A 169 -20.61 21.24 -2.56
CA SER A 169 -20.34 21.69 -1.18
C SER A 169 -19.54 20.65 -0.40
N LEU A 170 -18.83 21.06 0.65
CA LEU A 170 -18.14 20.14 1.53
C LEU A 170 -19.08 19.06 2.08
N ARG A 171 -20.30 19.45 2.48
CA ARG A 171 -21.31 18.49 2.94
C ARG A 171 -21.67 17.45 1.86
N GLY A 172 -21.79 17.89 0.60
CA GLY A 172 -22.06 16.98 -0.51
C GLY A 172 -20.90 16.01 -0.76
N VAL A 173 -19.66 16.48 -0.62
CA VAL A 173 -18.47 15.63 -0.70
C VAL A 173 -18.47 14.58 0.42
N ASP A 174 -18.70 15.00 1.67
CA ASP A 174 -18.77 14.10 2.82
C ASP A 174 -19.89 13.06 2.66
N GLU A 175 -21.05 13.47 2.16
CA GLU A 175 -22.17 12.60 1.86
C GLU A 175 -21.83 11.58 0.78
N THR A 176 -21.19 12.02 -0.32
CA THR A 176 -20.74 11.10 -1.39
C THR A 176 -19.73 10.08 -0.88
N VAL A 177 -18.76 10.52 -0.06
CA VAL A 177 -17.78 9.61 0.57
C VAL A 177 -18.47 8.62 1.51
N ALA A 178 -19.45 9.08 2.30
CA ALA A 178 -20.21 8.21 3.20
C ALA A 178 -21.01 7.15 2.43
N ILE A 179 -21.66 7.53 1.33
CA ILE A 179 -22.36 6.60 0.44
C ILE A 179 -21.37 5.62 -0.17
N LEU A 180 -20.26 6.10 -0.75
CA LEU A 180 -19.23 5.24 -1.33
C LEU A 180 -18.73 4.22 -0.31
N ARG A 181 -18.50 4.65 0.94
CA ARG A 181 -18.13 3.73 2.04
C ARG A 181 -19.20 2.65 2.31
N SER A 182 -20.46 2.93 2.10
CA SER A 182 -21.55 1.96 2.32
C SER A 182 -21.69 0.97 1.17
N ILE A 183 -21.48 1.41 -0.07
CA ILE A 183 -21.74 0.61 -1.27
C ILE A 183 -20.51 -0.12 -1.85
N CYS A 184 -19.29 0.29 -1.49
CA CYS A 184 -18.09 -0.32 -2.05
C CYS A 184 -17.85 -1.74 -1.48
N LYS A 185 -17.39 -2.64 -2.36
CA LYS A 185 -16.99 -4.00 -1.98
C LYS A 185 -15.79 -3.96 -1.03
N ARG A 186 -15.82 -4.78 0.01
CA ARG A 186 -14.67 -4.98 0.91
C ARG A 186 -13.72 -5.98 0.29
N VAL A 187 -12.46 -5.60 0.20
CA VAL A 187 -11.39 -6.42 -0.37
C VAL A 187 -10.18 -6.44 0.54
N GLU A 188 -9.39 -7.49 0.44
CA GLU A 188 -8.10 -7.60 1.13
C GLU A 188 -6.97 -7.19 0.19
N ARG A 189 -5.85 -6.75 0.76
CA ARG A 189 -4.61 -6.57 -0.02
C ARG A 189 -4.15 -7.92 -0.55
N CYS A 190 -3.55 -7.90 -1.73
CA CYS A 190 -2.89 -9.07 -2.28
C CYS A 190 -1.78 -9.51 -1.29
N SER A 191 -1.90 -10.74 -0.82
CA SER A 191 -0.94 -11.38 0.09
C SER A 191 -0.21 -12.55 -0.56
N ASP A 192 -0.37 -12.72 -1.87
CA ASP A 192 0.38 -13.72 -2.62
C ASP A 192 1.86 -13.31 -2.67
N ARG A 193 2.71 -14.16 -2.10
CA ARG A 193 4.14 -13.92 -1.97
C ARG A 193 4.90 -13.93 -3.30
N ASP A 194 4.30 -14.50 -4.34
CA ASP A 194 4.90 -14.62 -5.65
C ASP A 194 4.50 -13.48 -6.60
N LEU A 195 3.45 -12.74 -6.29
CA LEU A 195 3.01 -11.59 -7.08
C LEU A 195 3.66 -10.29 -6.59
N ILE A 196 4.56 -9.75 -7.39
CA ILE A 196 5.37 -8.58 -7.05
C ILE A 196 5.01 -7.43 -8.00
N PRO A 197 4.37 -6.36 -7.52
CA PRO A 197 4.06 -5.20 -8.35
C PRO A 197 5.34 -4.41 -8.67
N VAL A 198 5.64 -4.29 -9.95
CA VAL A 198 6.75 -3.48 -10.50
C VAL A 198 6.19 -2.34 -11.35
N ASN A 199 7.06 -1.44 -11.85
CA ASN A 199 6.55 -0.23 -12.49
C ASN A 199 5.71 -0.50 -13.75
N ASN A 200 6.04 -1.54 -14.52
CA ASN A 200 5.40 -1.89 -15.79
C ASN A 200 4.53 -3.16 -15.73
N GLY A 201 4.12 -3.62 -14.56
CA GLY A 201 3.25 -4.80 -14.43
C GLY A 201 3.37 -5.51 -13.08
N ILE A 202 2.92 -6.76 -13.05
CA ILE A 202 2.99 -7.65 -11.90
C ILE A 202 3.94 -8.79 -12.27
N PHE A 203 5.08 -8.90 -11.58
CA PHE A 203 6.00 -9.99 -11.79
C PHE A 203 5.59 -11.20 -10.96
N ASP A 204 5.31 -12.32 -11.61
CA ASP A 204 5.10 -13.61 -10.97
C ASP A 204 6.45 -14.28 -10.73
N TYR A 205 6.87 -14.32 -9.47
CA TYR A 205 8.17 -14.85 -9.05
C TYR A 205 8.25 -16.38 -9.21
N GLY A 206 7.14 -17.07 -9.06
CA GLY A 206 7.09 -18.54 -9.21
C GLY A 206 7.27 -18.97 -10.68
N SER A 207 6.59 -18.32 -11.60
CA SER A 207 6.67 -18.62 -13.04
C SER A 207 7.72 -17.80 -13.79
N LYS A 208 8.29 -16.75 -13.15
CA LYS A 208 9.25 -15.80 -13.75
C LYS A 208 8.68 -15.03 -14.97
N VAL A 209 7.39 -14.70 -14.92
CA VAL A 209 6.68 -14.01 -16.00
C VAL A 209 6.18 -12.64 -15.53
N LEU A 210 6.30 -11.64 -16.38
CA LEU A 210 5.67 -10.33 -16.17
C LEU A 210 4.23 -10.37 -16.72
N LEU A 211 3.27 -10.11 -15.83
CA LEU A 211 1.84 -9.98 -16.14
C LEU A 211 1.46 -8.52 -16.30
N GLY A 212 0.35 -8.26 -17.01
CA GLY A 212 -0.26 -6.93 -17.01
C GLY A 212 -0.85 -6.54 -15.64
N PHE A 213 -1.13 -5.26 -15.46
CA PHE A 213 -1.89 -4.81 -14.28
C PHE A 213 -3.34 -5.27 -14.38
N ASP A 214 -3.91 -5.65 -13.23
CA ASP A 214 -5.29 -6.07 -13.10
C ASP A 214 -5.84 -5.56 -11.75
N PRO A 215 -6.98 -4.84 -11.74
CA PRO A 215 -7.60 -4.35 -10.51
C PRO A 215 -8.07 -5.44 -9.54
N GLU A 216 -8.14 -6.70 -9.95
CA GLU A 216 -8.42 -7.80 -9.03
C GLU A 216 -7.28 -8.01 -8.03
N TYR A 217 -6.05 -7.65 -8.38
CA TYR A 217 -4.90 -7.69 -7.47
C TYR A 217 -4.76 -6.36 -6.71
N VAL A 218 -5.10 -6.38 -5.44
CA VAL A 218 -5.13 -5.16 -4.61
C VAL A 218 -3.74 -4.85 -4.07
N PHE A 219 -2.98 -4.09 -4.84
CA PHE A 219 -1.69 -3.51 -4.40
C PHE A 219 -1.88 -2.04 -4.02
N THR A 220 -1.19 -1.58 -2.97
CA THR A 220 -1.19 -0.18 -2.52
C THR A 220 0.16 0.52 -2.74
N SER A 221 1.15 -0.23 -3.19
CA SER A 221 2.49 0.27 -3.53
C SER A 221 3.16 -0.71 -4.49
N LYS A 222 4.11 -0.22 -5.29
CA LYS A 222 4.91 -1.03 -6.24
C LYS A 222 6.34 -0.51 -6.30
N SER A 223 7.29 -1.34 -6.73
CA SER A 223 8.59 -0.85 -7.18
C SER A 223 8.41 0.14 -8.33
N LYS A 224 9.19 1.23 -8.33
CA LYS A 224 9.12 2.26 -9.40
C LYS A 224 10.09 1.97 -10.54
N VAL A 225 10.60 0.76 -10.61
CA VAL A 225 11.54 0.29 -11.64
C VAL A 225 10.81 -0.67 -12.57
N ASP A 226 11.05 -0.52 -13.88
CA ASP A 226 10.52 -1.45 -14.89
C ASP A 226 11.27 -2.79 -14.82
N PHE A 227 10.53 -3.88 -14.88
CA PHE A 227 11.15 -5.18 -15.11
C PHE A 227 11.45 -5.32 -16.62
N VAL A 228 12.74 -5.43 -16.94
CA VAL A 228 13.24 -5.60 -18.30
C VAL A 228 13.82 -7.00 -18.44
N PRO A 229 13.20 -7.90 -19.24
CA PRO A 229 13.74 -9.25 -19.45
C PRO A 229 15.15 -9.22 -20.05
N ASN A 230 16.03 -10.03 -19.50
CA ASN A 230 17.45 -10.14 -19.92
C ASN A 230 18.23 -8.82 -19.80
N ALA A 231 17.87 -7.95 -18.88
CA ALA A 231 18.67 -6.76 -18.59
C ALA A 231 20.12 -7.16 -18.28
N GLN A 232 21.07 -6.40 -18.82
CA GLN A 232 22.49 -6.67 -18.67
C GLN A 232 23.10 -5.73 -17.65
N ASN A 233 24.11 -6.20 -16.91
CA ASN A 233 24.86 -5.38 -15.98
C ASN A 233 25.59 -4.25 -16.75
N PRO A 234 25.17 -2.98 -16.58
CA PRO A 234 25.78 -1.90 -17.34
C PRO A 234 27.16 -1.56 -16.80
N VAL A 235 28.13 -1.42 -17.70
CA VAL A 235 29.44 -0.88 -17.38
C VAL A 235 29.46 0.61 -17.68
N ILE A 236 29.75 1.43 -16.67
CA ILE A 236 29.78 2.89 -16.76
C ILE A 236 31.22 3.35 -16.67
N HIS A 237 31.73 3.97 -17.75
CA HIS A 237 33.04 4.60 -17.75
C HIS A 237 32.96 5.95 -17.05
N ASN A 238 33.92 6.22 -16.16
CA ASN A 238 34.09 7.53 -15.52
C ASN A 238 35.24 8.28 -16.17
N ASP A 239 34.91 9.35 -16.87
CA ASP A 239 35.90 10.18 -17.57
C ASP A 239 36.86 10.94 -16.63
N ASP A 240 36.48 11.17 -15.37
CA ASP A 240 37.27 11.94 -14.39
C ASP A 240 38.43 11.13 -13.81
N ASP A 241 38.24 9.83 -13.56
CA ASP A 241 39.29 8.96 -12.98
C ASP A 241 39.71 7.82 -13.89
N GLY A 242 39.07 7.65 -15.06
CA GLY A 242 39.39 6.64 -16.06
C GLY A 242 39.04 5.21 -15.64
N THR A 243 38.15 5.04 -14.65
CA THR A 243 37.74 3.73 -14.16
C THR A 243 36.40 3.29 -14.76
N ASP A 244 36.24 1.99 -14.93
CA ASP A 244 34.98 1.38 -15.26
C ASP A 244 34.28 0.94 -13.97
N TRP A 245 32.98 1.16 -13.89
CA TRP A 245 32.14 0.80 -12.77
C TRP A 245 30.95 -0.04 -13.23
N ASP A 246 30.64 -1.07 -12.48
CA ASP A 246 29.38 -1.82 -12.56
C ASP A 246 28.85 -2.15 -11.17
N VAL A 247 27.54 -2.42 -11.08
CA VAL A 247 26.91 -2.61 -9.77
C VAL A 247 27.33 -3.92 -9.09
N VAL A 248 27.64 -4.96 -9.84
CA VAL A 248 28.03 -6.26 -9.27
C VAL A 248 29.41 -6.17 -8.63
N SER A 249 30.39 -5.58 -9.36
CA SER A 249 31.73 -5.35 -8.84
C SER A 249 31.70 -4.43 -7.62
N TRP A 250 30.86 -3.38 -7.66
CA TRP A 250 30.70 -2.48 -6.51
C TRP A 250 30.08 -3.18 -5.29
N MET A 251 29.09 -4.07 -5.47
CA MET A 251 28.52 -4.84 -4.36
C MET A 251 29.58 -5.72 -3.70
N ASN A 252 30.48 -6.34 -4.49
CA ASN A 252 31.57 -7.16 -3.99
C ASN A 252 32.60 -6.35 -3.18
N GLU A 253 32.71 -5.04 -3.38
CA GLU A 253 33.57 -4.16 -2.58
C GLU A 253 33.02 -3.92 -1.15
N LEU A 254 31.73 -4.15 -0.90
CA LEU A 254 31.09 -3.86 0.39
C LEU A 254 31.50 -4.81 1.51
N SER A 255 31.93 -6.03 1.19
CA SER A 255 32.42 -7.00 2.17
C SER A 255 33.51 -7.89 1.56
N ASP A 256 34.47 -8.34 2.39
CA ASP A 256 35.43 -9.39 2.02
C ASP A 256 34.84 -10.81 2.14
N ASP A 257 33.71 -10.95 2.85
CA ASP A 257 32.97 -12.18 2.98
C ASP A 257 31.92 -12.31 1.86
N PRO A 258 32.09 -13.22 0.89
CA PRO A 258 31.16 -13.38 -0.22
C PRO A 258 29.76 -13.79 0.26
N GLU A 259 29.62 -14.53 1.38
CA GLU A 259 28.31 -14.89 1.92
C GLU A 259 27.56 -13.65 2.41
N VAL A 260 28.28 -12.64 2.91
CA VAL A 260 27.66 -11.34 3.28
C VAL A 260 27.22 -10.57 2.04
N VAL A 261 28.01 -10.60 0.96
CA VAL A 261 27.61 -9.95 -0.31
C VAL A 261 26.35 -10.60 -0.87
N ASP A 262 26.27 -11.92 -0.89
CA ASP A 262 25.07 -12.66 -1.33
C ASP A 262 23.86 -12.29 -0.44
N LEU A 263 24.05 -12.24 0.87
CA LEU A 263 23.00 -11.79 1.79
C LEU A 263 22.55 -10.34 1.52
N LEU A 264 23.44 -9.43 1.15
CA LEU A 264 23.04 -8.06 0.80
C LEU A 264 22.14 -8.05 -0.44
N TRP A 265 22.38 -8.91 -1.44
CA TRP A 265 21.48 -9.11 -2.57
C TRP A 265 20.13 -9.67 -2.12
N GLU A 266 20.12 -10.67 -1.25
CA GLU A 266 18.88 -11.24 -0.70
C GLU A 266 18.06 -10.19 0.07
N VAL A 267 18.70 -9.33 0.86
CA VAL A 267 18.07 -8.24 1.61
C VAL A 267 17.43 -7.20 0.67
N MET A 268 18.09 -6.87 -0.44
CA MET A 268 17.50 -6.01 -1.46
C MET A 268 16.24 -6.65 -2.06
N GLY A 269 16.30 -7.94 -2.41
CA GLY A 269 15.16 -8.69 -2.92
C GLY A 269 14.04 -8.80 -1.88
N ALA A 270 14.36 -8.99 -0.60
CA ALA A 270 13.36 -9.00 0.47
C ALA A 270 12.60 -7.67 0.57
N THR A 271 13.27 -6.55 0.31
CA THR A 271 12.66 -5.22 0.41
C THR A 271 11.60 -4.97 -0.67
N ILE A 272 11.77 -5.56 -1.86
CA ILE A 272 10.81 -5.42 -2.97
C ILE A 272 9.77 -6.55 -3.02
N ARG A 273 9.86 -7.54 -2.13
CA ARG A 273 8.92 -8.69 -2.00
C ARG A 273 8.16 -8.62 -0.67
N PRO A 274 7.28 -7.62 -0.49
CA PRO A 274 6.68 -7.29 0.81
C PRO A 274 5.72 -8.35 1.36
N ALA A 275 5.16 -9.21 0.51
CA ALA A 275 4.22 -10.25 0.94
C ALA A 275 4.91 -11.51 1.50
N VAL A 276 6.23 -11.65 1.32
CA VAL A 276 6.99 -12.78 1.91
C VAL A 276 7.19 -12.55 3.40
N SER A 277 6.81 -13.52 4.21
CA SER A 277 7.02 -13.49 5.67
C SER A 277 8.46 -13.88 6.01
N TRP A 278 9.38 -12.93 5.87
CA TRP A 278 10.80 -13.15 6.12
C TRP A 278 11.13 -13.49 7.59
N ASN A 279 10.29 -13.01 8.52
CA ASN A 279 10.50 -13.14 9.96
C ASN A 279 11.86 -12.60 10.46
N LYS A 280 12.44 -11.69 9.70
CA LYS A 280 13.75 -11.07 9.92
C LYS A 280 13.69 -9.57 9.63
N THR A 281 14.59 -8.84 10.27
CA THR A 281 14.94 -7.45 9.94
C THR A 281 16.44 -7.36 9.78
N ALA A 282 16.92 -6.60 8.79
CA ALA A 282 18.35 -6.41 8.56
C ALA A 282 18.84 -5.17 9.33
N TRP A 283 19.87 -5.35 10.15
CA TRP A 283 20.56 -4.26 10.84
C TRP A 283 21.97 -4.13 10.28
N PHE A 284 22.21 -3.09 9.52
CA PHE A 284 23.51 -2.78 8.95
C PHE A 284 24.37 -2.11 10.05
N TYR A 285 25.32 -2.85 10.58
CA TYR A 285 26.12 -2.43 11.71
C TYR A 285 27.52 -1.99 11.30
N SER A 286 27.99 -0.88 11.84
CA SER A 286 29.40 -0.48 11.77
C SER A 286 29.67 0.62 12.79
N THR A 287 30.78 0.52 13.49
CA THR A 287 31.25 1.57 14.41
C THR A 287 31.94 2.74 13.70
N SER A 288 32.24 2.61 12.41
CA SER A 288 32.90 3.65 11.61
C SER A 288 31.94 4.25 10.57
N GLY A 289 32.23 5.49 10.12
CA GLY A 289 31.61 6.10 8.94
C GLY A 289 32.24 5.60 7.63
N ASN A 290 31.71 6.09 6.50
CA ASN A 290 32.23 5.85 5.15
C ASN A 290 32.42 4.35 4.78
N ASN A 291 31.46 3.53 5.13
CA ASN A 291 31.48 2.07 5.00
C ASN A 291 30.51 1.53 3.92
N GLY A 292 29.84 2.38 3.17
CA GLY A 292 28.93 1.98 2.10
C GLY A 292 27.46 1.78 2.51
N LYS A 293 27.11 1.68 3.82
CA LYS A 293 25.70 1.51 4.28
C LYS A 293 24.73 2.49 3.63
N GLY A 294 25.00 3.80 3.76
CA GLY A 294 24.10 4.83 3.21
C GLY A 294 24.04 4.82 1.68
N THR A 295 25.10 4.37 0.99
CA THR A 295 25.09 4.21 -0.46
C THR A 295 24.22 3.03 -0.87
N LEU A 296 24.32 1.89 -0.18
CA LEU A 296 23.44 0.74 -0.40
C LEU A 296 21.98 1.07 -0.09
N CYS A 297 21.70 1.79 1.01
CA CYS A 297 20.36 2.26 1.30
C CYS A 297 19.79 3.18 0.20
N THR A 298 20.65 3.97 -0.48
CA THR A 298 20.22 4.79 -1.64
C THR A 298 19.79 3.89 -2.81
N LEU A 299 20.54 2.86 -3.14
CA LEU A 299 20.15 1.87 -4.16
C LEU A 299 18.80 1.23 -3.83
N ILE A 300 18.63 0.75 -2.60
CA ILE A 300 17.40 0.08 -2.16
C ILE A 300 16.21 1.04 -2.22
N ARG A 301 16.38 2.30 -1.82
CA ARG A 301 15.32 3.33 -1.92
C ARG A 301 14.95 3.63 -3.36
N ASN A 302 15.93 3.65 -4.28
CA ASN A 302 15.66 3.86 -5.70
C ASN A 302 14.91 2.67 -6.32
N LEU A 303 15.21 1.44 -5.89
CA LEU A 303 14.46 0.24 -6.30
C LEU A 303 13.01 0.28 -5.81
N CYS A 304 12.79 0.63 -4.55
CA CYS A 304 11.45 0.80 -4.02
C CYS A 304 10.71 1.95 -4.72
N GLY A 305 11.40 3.09 -4.88
CA GLY A 305 10.88 4.32 -5.41
C GLY A 305 10.23 5.23 -4.36
N ARG A 306 9.92 6.44 -4.79
CA ARG A 306 9.39 7.48 -3.90
C ARG A 306 7.98 7.10 -3.40
N GLY A 307 7.76 7.25 -2.10
CA GLY A 307 6.45 7.03 -1.48
C GLY A 307 6.15 5.56 -1.12
N THR A 308 7.07 4.63 -1.38
CA THR A 308 6.91 3.20 -1.06
C THR A 308 7.72 2.75 0.14
N TRP A 309 8.59 3.61 0.66
CA TRP A 309 9.38 3.39 1.87
C TRP A 309 9.27 4.55 2.85
N ALA A 310 9.55 4.27 4.12
CA ALA A 310 9.62 5.26 5.19
C ALA A 310 10.87 5.06 6.03
N SER A 311 11.38 6.16 6.61
CA SER A 311 12.40 6.09 7.66
C SER A 311 11.69 6.10 9.02
N VAL A 312 11.80 5.00 9.76
CA VAL A 312 11.22 4.81 11.10
C VAL A 312 12.32 4.33 12.03
N PRO A 313 12.95 5.22 12.81
CA PRO A 313 14.00 4.85 13.75
C PRO A 313 13.52 3.85 14.82
N LEU A 314 14.42 3.04 15.34
CA LEU A 314 14.08 2.01 16.34
C LEU A 314 13.33 2.57 17.56
N LYS A 315 13.67 3.75 18.03
CA LYS A 315 12.99 4.36 19.16
C LYS A 315 11.55 4.79 18.86
N ALA A 316 11.19 4.96 17.59
CA ALA A 316 9.84 5.33 17.16
C ALA A 316 8.82 4.21 17.45
N PHE A 317 9.26 2.96 17.53
CA PHE A 317 8.38 1.82 17.82
C PHE A 317 7.78 1.86 19.22
N SER A 318 8.39 2.58 20.16
CA SER A 318 7.85 2.81 21.50
C SER A 318 7.06 4.13 21.61
N GLN A 319 6.92 4.91 20.54
CA GLN A 319 6.33 6.24 20.58
C GLN A 319 4.96 6.29 19.88
N GLN A 320 4.03 7.03 20.49
CA GLN A 320 2.71 7.24 19.88
C GLN A 320 2.81 8.05 18.58
N PHE A 321 1.96 7.74 17.62
CA PHE A 321 1.80 8.41 16.32
C PHE A 321 2.99 8.28 15.35
N MET A 322 4.12 7.75 15.76
CA MET A 322 5.33 7.68 14.92
C MET A 322 5.28 6.55 13.88
N LEU A 323 4.34 5.60 14.01
CA LEU A 323 4.18 4.47 13.11
C LEU A 323 3.13 4.70 12.01
N GLU A 324 2.49 5.86 11.96
CA GLU A 324 1.49 6.19 10.93
C GLU A 324 2.01 6.03 9.47
N PRO A 325 3.27 6.36 9.15
CA PRO A 325 3.82 6.13 7.81
C PRO A 325 3.70 4.68 7.32
N LEU A 326 3.70 3.69 8.24
CA LEU A 326 3.60 2.27 7.90
C LEU A 326 2.26 1.88 7.24
N CYS A 327 1.26 2.73 7.35
CA CYS A 327 -0.02 2.53 6.67
C CYS A 327 0.08 2.51 5.13
N ARG A 328 1.15 3.08 4.55
CA ARG A 328 1.21 3.39 3.11
C ARG A 328 2.47 2.88 2.42
N VAL A 329 3.40 2.29 3.16
CA VAL A 329 4.68 1.86 2.62
C VAL A 329 4.85 0.35 2.74
N SER A 330 5.71 -0.20 1.89
CA SER A 330 6.10 -1.62 1.88
C SER A 330 7.54 -1.85 2.33
N ALA A 331 8.27 -0.79 2.70
CA ALA A 331 9.62 -0.92 3.23
C ALA A 331 9.90 0.12 4.33
N ILE A 332 10.69 -0.28 5.30
CA ILE A 332 11.28 0.63 6.30
C ILE A 332 12.79 0.65 6.04
N ILE A 333 13.34 1.84 5.73
CA ILE A 333 14.77 2.02 5.45
C ILE A 333 15.27 3.23 6.23
N THR A 334 15.95 2.97 7.34
CA THR A 334 16.45 4.00 8.25
C THR A 334 17.97 4.04 8.20
N ASP A 335 18.53 5.14 7.67
CA ASP A 335 19.97 5.32 7.53
C ASP A 335 20.69 5.58 8.85
N GLU A 336 20.01 6.24 9.79
CA GLU A 336 20.59 6.65 11.04
C GLU A 336 19.64 6.38 12.20
N ASN A 337 20.16 5.74 13.22
CA ASN A 337 19.56 5.66 14.54
C ASN A 337 20.41 6.44 15.51
N ASP A 338 19.78 7.12 16.48
CA ASP A 338 20.51 7.85 17.52
C ASP A 338 21.43 6.89 18.29
N THR A 339 22.64 7.32 18.58
CA THR A 339 23.54 6.60 19.49
C THR A 339 22.92 6.50 20.88
N GLY A 340 23.14 5.39 21.56
CA GLY A 340 22.51 5.14 22.87
C GLY A 340 21.00 4.87 22.80
N THR A 341 20.44 4.57 21.61
CA THR A 341 19.02 4.22 21.46
C THR A 341 18.63 3.10 22.43
N PHE A 342 17.55 3.34 23.19
CA PHE A 342 16.93 2.35 24.05
C PHE A 342 15.51 2.03 23.55
N VAL A 343 15.25 0.75 23.31
CA VAL A 343 13.93 0.24 22.92
C VAL A 343 13.28 -0.38 24.16
N ASP A 344 12.39 0.39 24.79
CA ASP A 344 11.69 -0.03 26.02
C ASP A 344 10.59 -1.05 25.74
N ASP A 345 9.81 -0.84 24.67
CA ASP A 345 8.77 -1.75 24.22
C ASP A 345 9.05 -2.25 22.80
N ALA A 346 9.29 -3.55 22.70
CA ALA A 346 9.56 -4.21 21.42
C ALA A 346 8.32 -4.91 20.83
N ALA A 347 7.13 -4.74 21.37
CA ALA A 347 5.93 -5.45 20.90
C ALA A 347 5.60 -5.05 19.45
N ALA A 348 5.46 -3.77 19.16
CA ALA A 348 5.19 -3.28 17.81
C ALA A 348 6.34 -3.62 16.85
N LEU A 349 7.61 -3.53 17.30
CA LEU A 349 8.77 -3.90 16.52
C LEU A 349 8.71 -5.38 16.09
N LYS A 350 8.39 -6.28 17.02
CA LYS A 350 8.24 -7.72 16.72
C LYS A 350 7.10 -7.97 15.75
N SER A 351 5.95 -7.34 15.95
CA SER A 351 4.78 -7.48 15.07
C SER A 351 5.08 -7.02 13.64
N VAL A 352 5.79 -5.90 13.49
CA VAL A 352 6.22 -5.40 12.16
C VAL A 352 7.14 -6.41 11.47
N ILE A 353 8.07 -7.05 12.19
CA ILE A 353 9.00 -8.03 11.60
C ILE A 353 8.29 -9.32 11.18
N THR A 354 7.26 -9.74 11.91
CA THR A 354 6.57 -11.02 11.69
C THR A 354 5.25 -10.90 10.96
N HIS A 355 4.91 -9.68 10.47
CA HIS A 355 3.63 -9.39 9.85
C HIS A 355 2.43 -9.72 10.75
N ASP A 356 2.61 -9.56 12.08
CA ASP A 356 1.53 -9.72 13.03
C ASP A 356 0.73 -8.41 13.17
N PRO A 357 -0.56 -8.47 13.51
CA PRO A 357 -1.36 -7.29 13.76
C PRO A 357 -0.86 -6.49 14.97
N PHE A 358 -0.82 -5.16 14.85
CA PHE A 358 -0.52 -4.24 15.94
C PHE A 358 -1.30 -2.94 15.83
N GLN A 359 -1.53 -2.27 16.95
CA GLN A 359 -2.27 -1.01 16.96
C GLN A 359 -1.38 0.19 16.59
N ILE A 360 -1.94 1.03 15.71
CA ILE A 360 -1.38 2.35 15.38
C ILE A 360 -2.32 3.43 15.87
N ASN A 361 -1.79 4.34 16.70
CA ASN A 361 -2.47 5.56 17.06
C ASN A 361 -2.29 6.59 15.95
N ARG A 362 -3.40 7.20 15.50
CA ARG A 362 -3.41 8.21 14.45
C ARG A 362 -3.85 9.55 15.02
N LYS A 363 -3.18 10.64 14.60
CA LYS A 363 -3.53 11.96 15.09
C LYS A 363 -4.92 12.38 14.60
N PHE A 364 -5.81 12.71 15.51
CA PHE A 364 -7.20 13.12 15.23
C PHE A 364 -8.06 12.06 14.51
N LYS A 365 -7.69 10.80 14.58
CA LYS A 365 -8.43 9.67 14.01
C LYS A 365 -8.45 8.51 15.03
N ASP A 366 -9.39 7.60 14.86
CA ASP A 366 -9.46 6.40 15.67
C ASP A 366 -8.20 5.53 15.51
N PRO A 367 -7.74 4.86 16.57
CA PRO A 367 -6.67 3.87 16.47
C PRO A 367 -7.03 2.78 15.45
N ARG A 368 -6.02 2.26 14.77
CA ARG A 368 -6.19 1.16 13.82
C ARG A 368 -5.31 -0.02 14.17
N THR A 369 -5.80 -1.21 13.88
CA THR A 369 -4.97 -2.41 13.83
C THR A 369 -4.43 -2.55 12.41
N LEU A 370 -3.12 -2.49 12.26
CA LEU A 370 -2.40 -2.65 11.00
C LEU A 370 -1.64 -3.96 11.00
N MET A 371 -1.65 -4.66 9.88
CA MET A 371 -0.68 -5.70 9.53
C MET A 371 0.28 -5.10 8.49
N PHE A 372 1.54 -4.89 8.88
CA PHE A 372 2.55 -4.34 7.99
C PHE A 372 3.11 -5.45 7.09
N HIS A 373 2.90 -5.31 5.79
CA HIS A 373 3.54 -6.17 4.79
C HIS A 373 4.75 -5.42 4.23
N GLY A 374 5.94 -5.95 4.51
CA GLY A 374 7.16 -5.31 4.06
C GLY A 374 8.40 -5.77 4.81
N PHE A 375 9.55 -5.24 4.39
CA PHE A 375 10.84 -5.53 5.01
C PHE A 375 11.44 -4.30 5.69
N MET A 376 12.21 -4.53 6.76
CA MET A 376 12.80 -3.45 7.53
C MET A 376 14.33 -3.53 7.54
N ILE A 377 14.96 -2.42 7.19
CA ILE A 377 16.41 -2.18 7.27
C ILE A 377 16.67 -1.04 8.24
N GLN A 378 17.59 -1.26 9.18
CA GLN A 378 18.04 -0.27 10.15
C GLN A 378 19.56 -0.12 10.07
N CYS A 379 20.09 1.09 9.84
CA CYS A 379 21.52 1.34 9.98
C CYS A 379 21.80 1.76 11.43
N VAL A 380 22.75 1.09 12.05
CA VAL A 380 23.17 1.35 13.42
C VAL A 380 24.68 1.50 13.50
N ASN A 381 25.15 2.54 14.18
CA ASN A 381 26.58 2.80 14.39
C ASN A 381 27.03 2.36 15.78
N GLU A 382 26.09 2.08 16.66
CA GLU A 382 26.26 1.52 17.98
C GLU A 382 25.12 0.53 18.24
N PHE A 383 25.37 -0.52 18.97
CA PHE A 383 24.31 -1.46 19.34
C PHE A 383 23.25 -0.75 20.20
N PRO A 384 21.98 -0.76 19.78
CA PRO A 384 20.91 -0.22 20.63
C PRO A 384 20.69 -1.12 21.84
N LYS A 385 20.29 -0.53 22.96
CA LYS A 385 19.90 -1.30 24.14
C LYS A 385 18.45 -1.74 24.01
N LEU A 386 18.22 -3.04 24.10
CA LEU A 386 16.89 -3.63 24.11
C LEU A 386 16.49 -4.03 25.52
N LYS A 387 15.29 -3.67 25.94
CA LYS A 387 14.69 -4.18 27.18
C LYS A 387 14.30 -5.66 27.03
N ASP A 388 13.78 -6.04 25.87
CA ASP A 388 13.45 -7.42 25.53
C ASP A 388 14.70 -8.18 25.08
N LYS A 389 15.26 -8.98 26.00
CA LYS A 389 16.44 -9.83 25.77
C LYS A 389 16.08 -11.29 25.47
N SER A 390 14.84 -11.55 25.05
CA SER A 390 14.40 -12.91 24.76
C SER A 390 14.96 -13.44 23.45
N GLU A 391 15.14 -14.75 23.35
CA GLU A 391 15.48 -15.42 22.09
C GLU A 391 14.42 -15.15 21.01
N SER A 392 13.17 -14.87 21.42
CA SER A 392 12.10 -14.44 20.51
C SER A 392 12.43 -13.12 19.80
N MET A 393 13.13 -12.17 20.46
CA MET A 393 13.60 -10.95 19.83
C MET A 393 14.84 -11.20 18.98
N TYR A 394 15.85 -11.84 19.53
CA TYR A 394 17.15 -12.03 18.87
C TYR A 394 17.05 -12.86 17.58
N ARG A 395 16.22 -13.90 17.55
CA ARG A 395 16.04 -14.71 16.31
C ARG A 395 15.48 -13.94 15.13
N ARG A 396 14.91 -12.74 15.36
CA ARG A 396 14.35 -11.85 14.32
C ARG A 396 15.40 -10.90 13.75
N LEU A 397 16.53 -10.76 14.42
CA LEU A 397 17.58 -9.82 14.04
C LEU A 397 18.59 -10.50 13.13
N LEU A 398 18.90 -9.85 12.02
CA LEU A 398 20.00 -10.19 11.14
C LEU A 398 20.97 -9.01 11.18
N VAL A 399 22.01 -9.14 12.02
CA VAL A 399 23.03 -8.09 12.22
C VAL A 399 24.13 -8.31 11.20
N ILE A 400 24.21 -7.40 10.22
CA ILE A 400 25.13 -7.51 9.08
C ILE A 400 26.29 -6.54 9.29
N PRO A 401 27.53 -7.03 9.43
CA PRO A 401 28.70 -6.18 9.63
C PRO A 401 29.10 -5.45 8.35
N PHE A 402 29.39 -4.14 8.48
CA PHE A 402 29.99 -3.31 7.44
C PHE A 402 31.38 -2.87 7.90
N GLU A 403 32.39 -3.67 7.62
CA GLU A 403 33.76 -3.51 8.13
C GLU A 403 34.67 -2.69 7.22
N LYS A 404 34.26 -2.53 5.95
CA LYS A 404 35.03 -1.74 4.96
C LYS A 404 35.05 -0.27 5.31
N ARG A 405 36.12 0.41 4.92
CA ARG A 405 36.33 1.86 5.03
C ARG A 405 36.72 2.43 3.69
N PHE A 406 35.97 3.37 3.20
CA PHE A 406 36.21 4.08 1.94
C PHE A 406 36.73 5.49 2.15
N GLU A 407 37.18 5.83 3.36
CA GLU A 407 37.69 7.16 3.70
C GLU A 407 38.90 7.52 2.84
N GLY A 408 38.84 8.68 2.19
CA GLY A 408 39.85 9.13 1.23
C GLY A 408 39.76 8.53 -0.18
N HIS A 409 38.81 7.63 -0.40
CA HIS A 409 38.54 6.98 -1.68
C HIS A 409 37.05 7.01 -2.03
N GLU A 410 36.33 8.05 -1.51
CA GLU A 410 34.90 8.18 -1.74
C GLU A 410 34.58 8.50 -3.21
N ARG A 411 33.92 7.58 -3.88
CA ARG A 411 33.37 7.76 -5.24
C ARG A 411 31.94 8.30 -5.15
N LYS A 412 31.80 9.62 -4.90
CA LYS A 412 30.50 10.28 -4.67
C LYS A 412 29.55 10.15 -5.87
N TYR A 413 30.08 10.03 -7.08
CA TYR A 413 29.32 9.85 -8.30
C TYR A 413 28.50 8.55 -8.28
N ILE A 414 28.95 7.50 -7.59
CA ILE A 414 28.18 6.27 -7.45
C ILE A 414 26.83 6.58 -6.79
N LYS A 415 26.86 7.21 -5.61
CA LYS A 415 25.65 7.54 -4.86
C LYS A 415 24.79 8.59 -5.53
N ASN A 416 25.43 9.63 -6.14
CA ASN A 416 24.73 10.80 -6.63
C ASN A 416 24.23 10.67 -8.08
N ASP A 417 24.79 9.73 -8.86
CA ASP A 417 24.43 9.52 -10.26
C ASP A 417 24.16 8.04 -10.56
N TYR A 418 25.18 7.14 -10.49
CA TYR A 418 25.11 5.80 -11.06
C TYR A 418 23.97 4.97 -10.50
N LEU A 419 23.72 5.03 -9.19
CA LEU A 419 22.62 4.32 -8.53
C LEU A 419 21.22 4.89 -8.83
N HIS A 420 21.15 5.98 -9.59
CA HIS A 420 19.87 6.55 -10.07
C HIS A 420 19.62 6.24 -11.54
N ARG A 421 20.61 5.69 -12.25
CA ARG A 421 20.47 5.41 -13.68
C ARG A 421 19.51 4.26 -13.89
N ARG A 422 18.64 4.45 -14.88
CA ARG A 422 17.56 3.51 -15.19
C ARG A 422 18.11 2.11 -15.51
N GLU A 423 19.10 2.03 -16.35
CA GLU A 423 19.73 0.76 -16.76
C GLU A 423 20.33 -0.03 -15.59
N VAL A 424 20.88 0.67 -14.59
CA VAL A 424 21.40 0.04 -13.36
C VAL A 424 20.27 -0.53 -12.52
N LEU A 425 19.21 0.24 -12.33
CA LEU A 425 18.05 -0.18 -11.54
C LEU A 425 17.30 -1.34 -12.21
N GLU A 426 17.10 -1.29 -13.53
CA GLU A 426 16.47 -2.35 -14.31
C GLU A 426 17.26 -3.67 -14.24
N TYR A 427 18.60 -3.58 -14.35
CA TYR A 427 19.45 -4.76 -14.18
C TYR A 427 19.37 -5.34 -12.75
N VAL A 428 19.46 -4.48 -11.74
CA VAL A 428 19.36 -4.93 -10.34
C VAL A 428 18.01 -5.59 -10.11
N LEU A 429 16.91 -5.00 -10.57
CA LEU A 429 15.58 -5.59 -10.45
C LEU A 429 15.48 -6.95 -11.16
N TYR A 430 15.99 -7.04 -12.39
CA TYR A 430 16.04 -8.29 -13.15
C TYR A 430 16.80 -9.37 -12.36
N ARG A 431 18.00 -9.05 -11.86
CA ARG A 431 18.80 -9.97 -11.06
C ARG A 431 18.04 -10.46 -9.84
N LEU A 432 17.44 -9.56 -9.07
CA LEU A 432 16.71 -9.89 -7.84
C LEU A 432 15.46 -10.74 -8.07
N LEU A 433 14.77 -10.56 -9.19
CA LEU A 433 13.50 -11.23 -9.44
C LEU A 433 13.66 -12.49 -10.32
N TYR A 434 14.54 -12.45 -11.30
CA TYR A 434 14.65 -13.51 -12.30
C TYR A 434 15.78 -14.50 -12.01
N GLU A 435 16.96 -14.00 -11.63
CA GLU A 435 18.16 -14.85 -11.45
C GLU A 435 18.21 -15.55 -10.08
N THR A 436 17.28 -15.25 -9.19
CA THR A 436 17.24 -15.80 -7.83
C THR A 436 15.99 -16.60 -7.56
N ASP A 437 16.08 -17.56 -6.65
CA ASP A 437 14.94 -18.35 -6.18
C ASP A 437 15.10 -18.68 -4.69
N TYR A 438 14.57 -17.83 -3.81
CA TYR A 438 14.65 -18.00 -2.36
C TYR A 438 13.43 -17.40 -1.66
N TYR A 439 13.07 -17.98 -0.51
CA TYR A 439 11.99 -17.51 0.38
C TYR A 439 12.44 -17.42 1.84
N GLU A 440 13.72 -17.62 2.09
CA GLU A 440 14.38 -17.44 3.38
C GLU A 440 15.70 -16.73 3.15
N LEU A 441 16.12 -15.92 4.12
CA LEU A 441 17.41 -15.23 4.06
C LEU A 441 18.52 -16.11 4.61
N SER A 442 19.66 -16.12 3.94
CA SER A 442 20.86 -16.75 4.44
C SER A 442 21.36 -16.09 5.73
N ILE A 443 22.11 -16.82 6.54
CA ILE A 443 22.69 -16.30 7.77
C ILE A 443 24.17 -16.69 7.80
N PRO A 444 25.07 -15.87 7.21
CA PRO A 444 26.51 -16.05 7.26
C PRO A 444 27.05 -16.19 8.67
N GLN A 445 28.21 -16.83 8.83
CA GLN A 445 28.83 -17.00 10.13
C GLN A 445 29.19 -15.65 10.78
N SER A 446 29.70 -14.70 10.01
CA SER A 446 29.98 -13.34 10.44
C SER A 446 28.74 -12.61 11.05
N CYS A 447 27.56 -12.85 10.51
CA CYS A 447 26.30 -12.33 11.07
C CYS A 447 25.89 -13.02 12.38
N LYS A 448 26.17 -14.33 12.53
CA LYS A 448 25.93 -15.06 13.79
C LYS A 448 26.83 -14.57 14.89
N ASP A 449 28.11 -14.36 14.58
CA ASP A 449 29.11 -13.87 15.52
C ASP A 449 28.74 -12.43 15.96
N MET A 450 28.37 -11.56 15.03
CA MET A 450 27.91 -10.21 15.31
C MET A 450 26.64 -10.18 16.20
N LEU A 451 25.71 -11.12 15.97
CA LEU A 451 24.53 -11.27 16.83
C LEU A 451 24.90 -11.75 18.24
N ALA A 452 25.92 -12.62 18.37
CA ALA A 452 26.43 -13.06 19.67
C ALA A 452 27.05 -11.88 20.45
N ASP A 453 27.87 -11.06 19.79
CA ASP A 453 28.42 -9.83 20.38
C ASP A 453 27.32 -8.87 20.84
N PHE A 454 26.29 -8.71 20.01
CA PHE A 454 25.12 -7.89 20.37
C PHE A 454 24.38 -8.43 21.60
N LYS A 455 24.21 -9.75 21.71
CA LYS A 455 23.62 -10.37 22.92
C LYS A 455 24.45 -10.10 24.17
N THR A 456 25.77 -10.24 24.09
CA THR A 456 26.70 -9.96 25.19
C THR A 456 26.63 -8.49 25.59
N TYR A 457 26.67 -7.57 24.62
CA TYR A 457 26.53 -6.13 24.87
C TYR A 457 25.21 -5.77 25.61
N ASN A 458 24.12 -6.45 25.31
CA ASN A 458 22.82 -6.22 25.94
C ASN A 458 22.66 -6.93 27.28
N ASP A 459 23.54 -7.84 27.68
CA ASP A 459 23.49 -8.56 28.94
C ASP A 459 24.72 -8.26 29.84
N PRO A 460 24.65 -7.25 30.73
CA PRO A 460 25.77 -6.89 31.58
C PRO A 460 26.24 -8.03 32.53
N ILE A 461 25.34 -8.96 32.86
CA ILE A 461 25.72 -10.12 33.68
C ILE A 461 26.55 -11.10 32.87
N ARG A 462 26.12 -11.37 31.66
CA ARG A 462 26.85 -12.21 30.70
C ARG A 462 28.22 -11.60 30.36
N GLN A 463 28.23 -10.30 30.06
CA GLN A 463 29.47 -9.56 29.84
C GLN A 463 30.44 -9.68 31.01
N PHE A 464 29.97 -9.46 32.25
CA PHE A 464 30.76 -9.64 33.44
C PHE A 464 31.29 -11.08 33.58
N CYS A 465 30.45 -12.09 33.31
CA CYS A 465 30.88 -13.49 33.38
C CYS A 465 31.94 -13.81 32.33
N GLU A 466 31.80 -13.32 31.12
CA GLU A 466 32.76 -13.54 30.02
C GLU A 466 34.11 -12.82 30.33
N GLU A 467 34.08 -11.59 30.85
CA GLU A 467 35.29 -10.80 31.15
C GLU A 467 36.01 -11.27 32.40
N VAL A 468 35.31 -11.72 33.41
CA VAL A 468 35.91 -12.00 34.74
C VAL A 468 36.07 -13.49 35.00
N LEU A 469 35.17 -14.35 34.47
CA LEU A 469 35.19 -15.79 34.74
C LEU A 469 35.92 -16.58 33.68
N SER A 470 36.18 -16.04 32.50
CA SER A 470 37.01 -16.70 31.47
C SER A 470 38.46 -16.87 31.92
N ASP A 471 38.95 -15.97 32.81
CA ASP A 471 40.31 -16.01 33.34
C ASP A 471 40.47 -16.91 34.59
N VAL A 472 39.37 -17.47 35.10
CA VAL A 472 39.42 -18.40 36.23
C VAL A 472 39.60 -19.82 35.69
N SER A 473 40.80 -20.32 35.73
CA SER A 473 41.06 -21.76 35.50
C SER A 473 40.34 -22.57 36.59
N TRP A 474 39.38 -23.41 36.16
CA TRP A 474 38.59 -24.29 37.05
C TRP A 474 39.41 -25.37 37.75
N ASP A 475 40.74 -25.32 37.62
CA ASP A 475 41.66 -26.23 38.26
C ASP A 475 41.88 -25.97 39.78
N LEU A 476 41.14 -25.06 40.37
CA LEU A 476 41.26 -24.68 41.80
C LEU A 476 40.00 -24.91 42.65
N LEU A 477 39.05 -25.75 42.20
CA LEU A 477 37.92 -26.17 43.07
C LEU A 477 37.92 -27.69 43.23
#